data_ad3c4320409d1aba89fb44a9a13510e5
#
_entry.id   ad3c4320409d1aba89fb44a9a13510e5
#
_cell.length_a   1.000
_cell.length_b   1.000
_cell.length_c   1.000
_cell.angle_alpha   90.00
_cell.angle_beta   90.00
_cell.angle_gamma   90.00
#
_symmetry.space_group_name_H-M   'P 1'
#
loop_
_entity.id
_entity.type
_entity.pdbx_description
1 polymer ?
#
loop_
_entity_poly.entity_id
_entity_poly.type
_entity_poly.pdbx_seq_one_letter_code
_entity_poly.pdbx_strand_id
1 'polypeptide(L)'
;MTTESTTAAPAGQCPFGHGGPGAQDADAATPTDHHGYQPFQMKDPFPSYAALRSEEPVMFDERIGYWVVSRYDDIKAVFDDWETFSSENAQAPVRERGPLATQIMKDGGFTAYSGLSARVPPEHTRIRAIAQKAFTPRRYKALEPDIRANVVSRLEAVAARQDRTGEMVQDLAYEIPTITILTLIGADVSKIDTYKRWSDSRAAMTWGDLTDEEQVPHAHNLVEYWQECQRLVAEAHAHGGDNLTADLVRTQQEGGEISDHEIASLLYSMLFAGHETTTTLISNCFRVLLAHREQWEALVEDPKKIPAAIDEVLRYSGSIVGWRRKALADAEVGGVQVKKGDGLLLLMGSANRDESRFEHGEDFDITRSNAREHLSFGFGIHYCLGNMLAKLQAKICLEEAVKLLPGLRLDDPGAADGAGSPDIEFRENLSFRVPVAVPVTWAA
;
A
#
# COMPACT_ATOMS: atom_id res chain seq x y z
N MET A 1 11.32 20.78 -55.79
CA MET A 1 11.12 19.40 -55.25
C MET A 1 12.20 19.17 -54.21
N THR A 2 11.92 19.55 -53.01
CA THR A 2 12.80 19.41 -51.82
C THR A 2 12.09 18.48 -50.88
N THR A 3 12.65 17.29 -50.70
CA THR A 3 12.20 16.27 -49.74
C THR A 3 12.74 16.64 -48.37
N GLU A 4 11.88 17.05 -47.46
CA GLU A 4 12.21 17.17 -46.05
C GLU A 4 12.23 15.78 -45.40
N SER A 5 13.40 15.40 -44.92
CA SER A 5 13.65 14.22 -44.13
C SER A 5 13.31 14.54 -42.67
N THR A 6 12.22 13.95 -42.15
CA THR A 6 11.88 14.00 -40.74
C THR A 6 12.79 13.00 -39.96
N THR A 7 13.79 13.51 -39.30
CA THR A 7 14.61 12.74 -38.36
C THR A 7 13.82 12.48 -37.08
N ALA A 8 13.57 11.21 -36.80
CA ALA A 8 13.06 10.75 -35.52
C ALA A 8 14.06 11.10 -34.38
N ALA A 9 13.56 11.68 -33.32
CA ALA A 9 14.33 11.96 -32.13
C ALA A 9 14.79 10.65 -31.46
N PRO A 10 16.01 10.57 -30.91
CA PRO A 10 16.48 9.39 -30.21
C PRO A 10 15.69 9.17 -28.92
N ALA A 11 15.41 7.89 -28.64
CA ALA A 11 14.78 7.42 -27.41
C ALA A 11 15.51 8.01 -26.20
N GLY A 12 14.73 8.65 -25.32
CA GLY A 12 15.24 9.37 -24.17
C GLY A 12 16.05 8.47 -23.23
N GLN A 13 17.26 8.89 -22.97
CA GLN A 13 18.03 8.46 -21.81
C GLN A 13 17.23 8.79 -20.55
N CYS A 14 17.15 7.83 -19.63
CA CYS A 14 16.56 8.01 -18.31
C CYS A 14 17.34 9.11 -17.55
N PRO A 15 16.73 10.23 -17.12
CA PRO A 15 17.48 11.36 -16.55
C PRO A 15 17.66 11.24 -15.03
N PHE A 16 17.84 10.06 -14.51
CA PHE A 16 18.02 9.86 -13.07
C PHE A 16 19.47 9.51 -12.73
N GLY A 17 20.36 10.50 -12.84
CA GLY A 17 21.60 10.52 -12.10
C GLY A 17 21.29 11.04 -10.70
N HIS A 18 21.58 10.24 -9.68
CA HIS A 18 21.54 10.67 -8.29
C HIS A 18 22.66 11.69 -8.06
N GLY A 19 22.35 12.98 -8.13
CA GLY A 19 23.21 14.05 -7.64
C GLY A 19 22.88 14.31 -6.16
N GLY A 20 23.35 13.44 -5.28
CA GLY A 20 23.55 13.82 -3.88
C GLY A 20 24.69 14.82 -3.78
N PRO A 21 24.84 15.61 -2.68
CA PRO A 21 25.96 16.53 -2.48
C PRO A 21 27.28 15.77 -2.64
N GLY A 22 28.11 16.23 -3.58
CA GLY A 22 29.26 15.56 -4.17
C GLY A 22 30.05 14.64 -3.24
N ALA A 23 30.21 13.41 -3.67
CA ALA A 23 31.14 12.46 -3.06
C ALA A 23 32.57 13.02 -3.16
N GLN A 24 33.04 13.65 -2.10
CA GLN A 24 34.45 13.81 -1.83
C GLN A 24 34.88 12.62 -0.98
N ASP A 25 36.02 12.04 -1.31
CA ASP A 25 36.67 10.90 -0.65
C ASP A 25 36.46 10.95 0.87
N ALA A 26 35.52 10.16 1.38
CA ALA A 26 35.30 9.98 2.80
C ALA A 26 35.86 8.60 3.19
N ASP A 27 36.83 8.60 4.10
CA ASP A 27 37.09 7.45 4.96
C ASP A 27 35.74 6.82 5.35
N ALA A 28 35.63 5.48 5.30
CA ALA A 28 34.41 4.77 5.59
C ALA A 28 33.95 5.08 7.03
N ALA A 29 33.27 6.19 7.18
CA ALA A 29 32.61 6.56 8.42
C ALA A 29 31.54 5.50 8.72
N THR A 30 31.53 5.00 9.95
CA THR A 30 30.46 4.13 10.44
C THR A 30 29.13 4.86 10.19
N PRO A 31 28.13 4.23 9.52
CA PRO A 31 26.86 4.88 9.26
C PRO A 31 26.30 5.44 10.56
N THR A 32 25.79 6.68 10.53
CA THR A 32 25.18 7.32 11.69
C THR A 32 24.03 6.43 12.16
N ASP A 33 24.03 6.05 13.44
CA ASP A 33 22.95 5.30 14.05
C ASP A 33 21.77 6.26 14.38
N HIS A 34 20.98 6.60 13.38
CA HIS A 34 19.81 7.47 13.52
C HIS A 34 18.77 6.87 14.48
N HIS A 35 19.08 6.85 15.80
CA HIS A 35 18.20 6.36 16.87
C HIS A 35 17.69 4.93 16.64
N GLY A 36 18.52 4.06 16.04
CA GLY A 36 18.16 2.67 15.72
C GLY A 36 17.22 2.52 14.52
N TYR A 37 16.96 3.58 13.76
CA TYR A 37 16.13 3.49 12.56
C TYR A 37 16.75 2.58 11.50
N GLN A 38 15.96 1.61 11.01
CA GLN A 38 16.32 0.68 9.95
C GLN A 38 15.27 0.74 8.84
N PRO A 39 15.63 1.18 7.62
CA PRO A 39 14.64 1.50 6.57
C PRO A 39 13.76 0.33 6.15
N PHE A 40 14.29 -0.91 6.14
CA PHE A 40 13.56 -2.08 5.65
C PHE A 40 12.99 -2.95 6.78
N GLN A 41 13.33 -2.69 8.05
CA GLN A 41 12.88 -3.49 9.17
C GLN A 41 11.48 -3.05 9.63
N MET A 42 10.49 -3.96 9.51
CA MET A 42 9.08 -3.67 9.80
C MET A 42 8.53 -4.35 11.06
N LYS A 43 9.34 -5.15 11.77
CA LYS A 43 8.89 -5.88 12.97
C LYS A 43 8.42 -4.93 14.06
N ASP A 44 9.28 -4.02 14.48
CA ASP A 44 8.94 -2.98 15.47
C ASP A 44 9.71 -1.67 15.18
N PRO A 45 9.24 -0.85 14.22
CA PRO A 45 9.90 0.39 13.88
C PRO A 45 9.52 1.56 14.81
N PHE A 46 8.52 1.41 15.69
CA PHE A 46 7.90 2.51 16.42
C PHE A 46 8.81 3.15 17.48
N PRO A 47 9.66 2.42 18.22
CA PRO A 47 10.61 3.06 19.14
C PRO A 47 11.55 4.03 18.43
N SER A 48 12.11 3.64 17.28
CA SER A 48 12.96 4.54 16.48
C SER A 48 12.17 5.70 15.89
N TYR A 49 10.91 5.49 15.48
CA TYR A 49 10.04 6.57 15.01
C TYR A 49 9.76 7.60 16.10
N ALA A 50 9.53 7.17 17.35
CA ALA A 50 9.32 8.08 18.48
C ALA A 50 10.57 8.90 18.76
N ALA A 51 11.75 8.28 18.75
CA ALA A 51 13.02 8.96 18.93
C ALA A 51 13.29 9.97 17.81
N LEU A 52 13.05 9.60 16.54
CA LEU A 52 13.17 10.54 15.41
C LEU A 52 12.23 11.76 15.59
N ARG A 53 10.95 11.54 15.93
CA ARG A 53 10.01 12.67 16.13
C ARG A 53 10.50 13.68 17.18
N SER A 54 11.12 13.18 18.25
CA SER A 54 11.55 14.04 19.36
C SER A 54 12.91 14.70 19.11
N GLU A 55 13.87 13.98 18.53
CA GLU A 55 15.28 14.37 18.52
C GLU A 55 15.78 14.78 17.14
N GLU A 56 15.36 14.09 16.06
CA GLU A 56 15.81 14.35 14.69
C GLU A 56 14.67 14.18 13.68
N PRO A 57 13.65 15.08 13.69
CA PRO A 57 12.41 14.86 12.94
C PRO A 57 12.55 14.83 11.43
N VAL A 58 13.64 15.39 10.90
CA VAL A 58 14.02 15.32 9.48
C VAL A 58 15.51 14.99 9.43
N MET A 59 15.84 13.81 8.93
CA MET A 59 17.22 13.33 8.81
C MET A 59 17.50 12.80 7.42
N PHE A 60 18.74 12.80 6.97
CA PHE A 60 19.16 12.18 5.72
C PHE A 60 19.69 10.76 5.97
N ASP A 61 19.05 9.76 5.37
CA ASP A 61 19.52 8.37 5.44
C ASP A 61 20.32 8.03 4.18
N GLU A 62 21.65 7.89 4.34
CA GLU A 62 22.58 7.60 3.25
C GLU A 62 22.36 6.21 2.63
N ARG A 63 21.81 5.23 3.39
CA ARG A 63 21.58 3.85 2.94
C ARG A 63 20.53 3.78 1.83
N ILE A 64 19.52 4.67 1.89
CA ILE A 64 18.44 4.77 0.92
C ILE A 64 18.48 6.05 0.09
N GLY A 65 19.30 7.04 0.46
CA GLY A 65 19.46 8.31 -0.25
C GLY A 65 18.23 9.22 -0.15
N TYR A 66 17.52 9.20 0.98
CA TYR A 66 16.29 9.97 1.21
C TYR A 66 16.37 10.80 2.49
N TRP A 67 15.75 11.98 2.45
CA TRP A 67 15.35 12.70 3.67
C TRP A 67 14.17 11.98 4.30
N VAL A 68 14.33 11.50 5.52
CA VAL A 68 13.29 10.81 6.29
C VAL A 68 12.59 11.83 7.16
N VAL A 69 11.27 11.96 7.01
CA VAL A 69 10.42 12.93 7.71
C VAL A 69 9.49 12.17 8.65
N SER A 70 9.43 12.54 9.94
CA SER A 70 8.77 11.75 10.97
C SER A 70 7.57 12.41 11.67
N ARG A 71 7.45 13.75 11.68
CA ARG A 71 6.36 14.49 12.37
C ARG A 71 5.12 14.62 11.50
N TYR A 72 3.96 14.61 12.14
CA TYR A 72 2.65 14.69 11.49
C TYR A 72 2.48 15.94 10.61
N ASP A 73 2.72 17.12 11.18
CA ASP A 73 2.48 18.39 10.46
C ASP A 73 3.46 18.59 9.30
N ASP A 74 4.73 18.18 9.44
CA ASP A 74 5.73 18.22 8.37
C ASP A 74 5.33 17.29 7.21
N ILE A 75 4.94 16.05 7.51
CA ILE A 75 4.49 15.09 6.52
C ILE A 75 3.23 15.58 5.82
N LYS A 76 2.27 16.12 6.57
CA LYS A 76 1.03 16.65 6.01
C LYS A 76 1.29 17.84 5.10
N ALA A 77 2.18 18.76 5.49
CA ALA A 77 2.58 19.89 4.66
C ALA A 77 3.22 19.44 3.34
N VAL A 78 4.13 18.47 3.38
CA VAL A 78 4.74 17.88 2.17
C VAL A 78 3.69 17.20 1.26
N PHE A 79 2.67 16.54 1.81
CA PHE A 79 1.58 15.98 1.01
C PHE A 79 0.69 17.05 0.37
N ASP A 80 0.49 18.16 1.03
CA ASP A 80 -0.40 19.24 0.58
C ASP A 80 0.26 20.09 -0.52
N ASP A 81 1.56 20.35 -0.39
CA ASP A 81 2.35 21.08 -1.38
C ASP A 81 2.89 20.16 -2.49
N TRP A 82 1.96 19.65 -3.30
CA TRP A 82 2.28 18.77 -4.42
C TRP A 82 3.02 19.46 -5.58
N GLU A 83 3.01 20.79 -5.64
CA GLU A 83 3.75 21.58 -6.64
C GLU A 83 5.25 21.59 -6.34
N THR A 84 5.62 21.66 -5.06
CA THR A 84 7.01 21.58 -4.61
C THR A 84 7.46 20.14 -4.41
N PHE A 85 6.59 19.25 -3.89
CA PHE A 85 6.91 17.87 -3.55
C PHE A 85 6.16 16.87 -4.41
N SER A 86 6.74 16.56 -5.56
CA SER A 86 6.15 15.67 -6.59
C SER A 86 6.02 14.23 -6.11
N SER A 87 4.97 13.56 -6.57
CA SER A 87 4.77 12.12 -6.38
C SER A 87 5.48 11.25 -7.43
N GLU A 88 6.21 11.83 -8.38
CA GLU A 88 6.77 11.11 -9.53
C GLU A 88 7.66 9.91 -9.16
N ASN A 89 8.32 9.97 -8.00
CA ASN A 89 9.17 8.89 -7.47
C ASN A 89 8.42 7.90 -6.55
N ALA A 90 7.12 8.09 -6.30
CA ALA A 90 6.38 7.29 -5.30
C ALA A 90 6.40 5.78 -5.60
N GLN A 91 6.52 5.39 -6.87
CA GLN A 91 6.62 4.00 -7.33
C GLN A 91 7.90 3.72 -8.13
N ALA A 92 8.91 4.57 -8.03
CA ALA A 92 10.22 4.27 -8.56
C ALA A 92 10.86 3.12 -7.74
N PRO A 93 11.63 2.21 -8.33
CA PRO A 93 12.38 1.22 -7.57
C PRO A 93 13.30 1.89 -6.54
N VAL A 94 13.39 1.35 -5.33
CA VAL A 94 14.35 1.81 -4.30
C VAL A 94 15.78 1.44 -4.72
N ARG A 95 15.95 0.25 -5.26
CA ARG A 95 17.19 -0.19 -5.90
C ARG A 95 17.07 -0.11 -7.41
N GLU A 96 18.13 0.32 -8.09
CA GLU A 96 18.15 0.31 -9.54
C GLU A 96 17.93 -1.11 -10.08
N ARG A 97 17.28 -1.19 -11.25
CA ARG A 97 17.07 -2.48 -11.90
C ARG A 97 18.38 -2.97 -12.51
N GLY A 98 18.74 -4.21 -12.18
CA GLY A 98 19.87 -4.88 -12.79
C GLY A 98 19.72 -4.99 -14.32
N PRO A 99 20.87 -5.12 -15.04
CA PRO A 99 20.87 -5.16 -16.50
C PRO A 99 20.00 -6.28 -17.08
N LEU A 100 20.00 -7.46 -16.46
CA LEU A 100 19.22 -8.61 -16.93
C LEU A 100 17.71 -8.42 -16.71
N ALA A 101 17.31 -7.94 -15.53
CA ALA A 101 15.90 -7.62 -15.25
C ALA A 101 15.39 -6.53 -16.21
N THR A 102 16.20 -5.51 -16.48
CA THR A 102 15.89 -4.46 -17.45
C THR A 102 15.70 -5.02 -18.86
N GLN A 103 16.58 -5.93 -19.30
CA GLN A 103 16.47 -6.57 -20.62
C GLN A 103 15.21 -7.43 -20.73
N ILE A 104 14.93 -8.26 -19.72
CA ILE A 104 13.70 -9.09 -19.67
C ILE A 104 12.45 -8.24 -19.82
N MET A 105 12.35 -7.15 -19.05
CA MET A 105 11.20 -6.26 -19.11
C MET A 105 11.05 -5.58 -20.47
N LYS A 106 12.17 -5.16 -21.07
CA LYS A 106 12.20 -4.56 -22.42
C LYS A 106 11.75 -5.55 -23.48
N ASP A 107 12.30 -6.77 -23.50
CA ASP A 107 11.99 -7.81 -24.47
C ASP A 107 10.54 -8.29 -24.33
N GLY A 108 10.00 -8.30 -23.09
CA GLY A 108 8.61 -8.59 -22.80
C GLY A 108 7.62 -7.45 -23.09
N GLY A 109 8.10 -6.30 -23.61
CA GLY A 109 7.25 -5.16 -23.93
C GLY A 109 6.62 -4.47 -22.73
N PHE A 110 7.29 -4.52 -21.55
CA PHE A 110 6.79 -3.87 -20.35
C PHE A 110 6.93 -2.35 -20.47
N THR A 111 5.79 -1.68 -20.61
CA THR A 111 5.70 -0.22 -20.75
C THR A 111 4.71 0.42 -19.78
N ALA A 112 4.31 -0.31 -18.71
CA ALA A 112 3.37 0.21 -17.74
C ALA A 112 3.82 1.58 -17.19
N TYR A 113 2.91 2.54 -17.23
CA TYR A 113 3.13 3.80 -16.52
C TYR A 113 2.96 3.59 -15.02
N SER A 114 3.61 4.43 -14.24
CA SER A 114 3.26 4.57 -12.84
C SER A 114 1.78 4.91 -12.70
N GLY A 115 1.10 4.24 -11.76
CA GLY A 115 -0.33 4.47 -11.50
C GLY A 115 -0.61 5.88 -10.98
N LEU A 116 -1.87 6.14 -10.60
CA LEU A 116 -2.32 7.44 -10.10
C LEU A 116 -1.44 8.01 -8.98
N SER A 117 -0.88 7.16 -8.12
CA SER A 117 -0.06 7.57 -6.97
C SER A 117 1.30 8.17 -7.33
N ALA A 118 1.76 8.00 -8.57
CA ALA A 118 3.03 8.58 -9.06
C ALA A 118 2.84 9.49 -10.28
N ARG A 119 1.60 9.74 -10.70
CA ARG A 119 1.30 10.75 -11.70
C ARG A 119 1.16 12.12 -11.06
N VAL A 120 1.47 13.14 -11.84
CA VAL A 120 1.34 14.55 -11.43
C VAL A 120 0.31 15.27 -12.31
N PRO A 121 -0.30 16.37 -11.86
CA PRO A 121 -1.13 17.20 -12.72
C PRO A 121 -0.37 17.70 -13.97
N PRO A 122 -1.02 17.85 -15.14
CA PRO A 122 -2.48 17.69 -15.36
C PRO A 122 -2.96 16.25 -15.56
N GLU A 123 -2.09 15.30 -15.92
CA GLU A 123 -2.46 13.90 -16.22
C GLU A 123 -3.10 13.20 -15.03
N HIS A 124 -2.55 13.41 -13.82
CA HIS A 124 -3.15 12.89 -12.59
C HIS A 124 -4.61 13.33 -12.46
N THR A 125 -4.88 14.63 -12.60
CA THR A 125 -6.23 15.19 -12.41
C THR A 125 -7.21 14.60 -13.43
N ARG A 126 -6.81 14.51 -14.70
CA ARG A 126 -7.61 13.94 -15.78
C ARG A 126 -7.96 12.46 -15.53
N ILE A 127 -6.95 11.63 -15.30
CA ILE A 127 -7.15 10.18 -15.10
C ILE A 127 -7.89 9.91 -13.80
N ARG A 128 -7.59 10.66 -12.73
CA ARG A 128 -8.29 10.52 -11.45
C ARG A 128 -9.78 10.83 -11.59
N ALA A 129 -10.14 11.90 -12.31
CA ALA A 129 -11.55 12.26 -12.55
C ALA A 129 -12.30 11.16 -13.31
N ILE A 130 -11.66 10.48 -14.25
CA ILE A 130 -12.24 9.32 -14.95
C ILE A 130 -12.38 8.13 -14.00
N ALA A 131 -11.32 7.77 -13.27
CA ALA A 131 -11.33 6.64 -12.34
C ALA A 131 -12.38 6.83 -11.24
N GLN A 132 -12.54 8.02 -10.67
CA GLN A 132 -13.52 8.31 -9.62
C GLN A 132 -14.96 8.02 -10.03
N LYS A 133 -15.33 8.15 -11.31
CA LYS A 133 -16.67 7.83 -11.80
C LYS A 133 -17.01 6.35 -11.64
N ALA A 134 -16.01 5.49 -11.59
CA ALA A 134 -16.18 4.05 -11.39
C ALA A 134 -16.12 3.62 -9.91
N PHE A 135 -15.53 4.44 -9.03
CA PHE A 135 -15.43 4.18 -7.57
C PHE A 135 -16.56 4.88 -6.82
N THR A 136 -17.79 4.40 -6.98
CA THR A 136 -18.99 5.01 -6.39
C THR A 136 -19.54 4.22 -5.21
N PRO A 137 -20.19 4.88 -4.23
CA PRO A 137 -20.90 4.20 -3.15
C PRO A 137 -21.93 3.17 -3.65
N ARG A 138 -22.58 3.41 -4.81
CA ARG A 138 -23.51 2.48 -5.43
C ARG A 138 -22.83 1.16 -5.81
N ARG A 139 -21.63 1.23 -6.41
CA ARG A 139 -20.86 0.03 -6.80
C ARG A 139 -20.38 -0.73 -5.58
N TYR A 140 -19.91 -0.04 -4.55
CA TYR A 140 -19.51 -0.70 -3.30
C TYR A 140 -20.68 -1.42 -2.63
N LYS A 141 -21.85 -0.79 -2.61
CA LYS A 141 -23.08 -1.43 -2.10
C LYS A 141 -23.48 -2.66 -2.92
N ALA A 142 -23.24 -2.66 -4.23
CA ALA A 142 -23.50 -3.84 -5.07
C ALA A 142 -22.52 -4.99 -4.79
N LEU A 143 -21.27 -4.71 -4.40
CA LEU A 143 -20.27 -5.74 -4.04
C LEU A 143 -20.45 -6.29 -2.61
N GLU A 144 -21.12 -5.55 -1.72
CA GLU A 144 -21.26 -5.93 -0.29
C GLU A 144 -21.83 -7.33 -0.08
N PRO A 145 -22.92 -7.77 -0.75
CA PRO A 145 -23.50 -9.10 -0.55
C PRO A 145 -22.52 -10.23 -0.88
N ASP A 146 -21.77 -10.09 -1.97
CA ASP A 146 -20.80 -11.11 -2.40
C ASP A 146 -19.58 -11.15 -1.48
N ILE A 147 -19.07 -9.98 -1.06
CA ILE A 147 -17.99 -9.90 -0.08
C ILE A 147 -18.44 -10.58 1.22
N ARG A 148 -19.64 -10.27 1.72
CA ARG A 148 -20.19 -10.86 2.95
C ARG A 148 -20.37 -12.36 2.85
N ALA A 149 -20.90 -12.87 1.75
CA ALA A 149 -21.07 -14.30 1.51
C ALA A 149 -19.71 -15.03 1.53
N ASN A 150 -18.69 -14.47 0.87
CA ASN A 150 -17.34 -15.04 0.88
C ASN A 150 -16.72 -15.03 2.29
N VAL A 151 -16.86 -13.92 3.04
CA VAL A 151 -16.38 -13.81 4.43
C VAL A 151 -17.04 -14.83 5.33
N VAL A 152 -18.39 -14.95 5.28
CA VAL A 152 -19.16 -15.90 6.09
C VAL A 152 -18.73 -17.33 5.78
N SER A 153 -18.67 -17.72 4.51
CA SER A 153 -18.25 -19.08 4.09
C SER A 153 -16.88 -19.46 4.64
N ARG A 154 -15.92 -18.52 4.64
CA ARG A 154 -14.56 -18.76 5.17
C ARG A 154 -14.54 -18.88 6.67
N LEU A 155 -15.20 -17.96 7.37
CA LEU A 155 -15.26 -17.99 8.83
C LEU A 155 -16.00 -19.23 9.35
N GLU A 156 -17.07 -19.68 8.67
CA GLU A 156 -17.75 -20.96 8.98
C GLU A 156 -16.81 -22.16 8.79
N ALA A 157 -16.01 -22.18 7.73
CA ALA A 157 -15.02 -23.23 7.50
C ALA A 157 -13.92 -23.24 8.59
N VAL A 158 -13.49 -22.04 9.05
CA VAL A 158 -12.57 -21.91 10.19
C VAL A 158 -13.25 -22.39 11.45
N ALA A 159 -14.45 -21.91 11.78
CA ALA A 159 -15.19 -22.28 13.00
C ALA A 159 -15.48 -23.78 13.11
N ALA A 160 -15.60 -24.47 11.98
CA ALA A 160 -15.84 -25.92 11.93
C ALA A 160 -14.60 -26.78 12.25
N ARG A 161 -13.41 -26.19 12.36
CA ARG A 161 -12.17 -26.94 12.64
C ARG A 161 -12.18 -27.51 14.07
N GLN A 162 -11.86 -28.80 14.17
CA GLN A 162 -11.88 -29.51 15.45
C GLN A 162 -10.72 -29.11 16.38
N ASP A 163 -9.58 -28.78 15.81
CA ASP A 163 -8.38 -28.33 16.53
C ASP A 163 -8.49 -26.89 17.05
N ARG A 164 -9.52 -26.13 16.55
CA ARG A 164 -9.80 -24.76 16.96
C ARG A 164 -8.62 -23.82 16.77
N THR A 165 -7.85 -24.05 15.74
CA THR A 165 -6.76 -23.18 15.31
C THR A 165 -7.01 -22.65 13.91
N GLY A 166 -6.50 -21.45 13.64
CA GLY A 166 -6.62 -20.80 12.35
C GLY A 166 -5.48 -19.82 12.12
N GLU A 167 -5.46 -19.27 10.92
CA GLU A 167 -4.49 -18.26 10.52
C GLU A 167 -5.20 -17.18 9.68
N MET A 168 -5.40 -15.99 10.25
CA MET A 168 -6.29 -14.98 9.68
C MET A 168 -5.81 -14.38 8.35
N VAL A 169 -4.51 -14.44 8.05
CA VAL A 169 -4.01 -14.00 6.75
C VAL A 169 -4.49 -14.97 5.66
N GLN A 170 -4.15 -16.25 5.76
CA GLN A 170 -4.49 -17.26 4.74
C GLN A 170 -5.97 -17.62 4.73
N ASP A 171 -6.57 -17.79 5.91
CA ASP A 171 -7.94 -18.25 6.02
C ASP A 171 -8.98 -17.21 5.59
N LEU A 172 -8.62 -15.90 5.68
CA LEU A 172 -9.57 -14.82 5.41
C LEU A 172 -8.97 -13.68 4.58
N ALA A 173 -7.91 -13.01 5.08
CA ALA A 173 -7.48 -11.74 4.53
C ALA A 173 -6.80 -11.87 3.16
N TYR A 174 -6.22 -13.02 2.83
CA TYR A 174 -5.51 -13.26 1.57
C TYR A 174 -6.43 -13.18 0.35
N GLU A 175 -7.61 -13.80 0.43
CA GLU A 175 -8.46 -13.93 -0.74
C GLU A 175 -9.56 -12.86 -0.84
N ILE A 176 -10.12 -12.37 0.27
CA ILE A 176 -11.26 -11.46 0.25
C ILE A 176 -10.98 -10.19 -0.58
N PRO A 177 -9.88 -9.45 -0.35
CA PRO A 177 -9.58 -8.27 -1.17
C PRO A 177 -9.21 -8.62 -2.62
N THR A 178 -8.57 -9.77 -2.82
CA THR A 178 -8.17 -10.23 -4.15
C THR A 178 -9.40 -10.54 -4.99
N ILE A 179 -10.34 -11.35 -4.50
CA ILE A 179 -11.62 -11.62 -5.18
C ILE A 179 -12.34 -10.30 -5.47
N THR A 180 -12.39 -9.41 -4.50
CA THR A 180 -13.10 -8.13 -4.65
C THR A 180 -12.52 -7.28 -5.79
N ILE A 181 -11.19 -7.11 -5.85
CA ILE A 181 -10.58 -6.30 -6.91
C ILE A 181 -10.66 -6.98 -8.28
N LEU A 182 -10.48 -8.31 -8.36
CA LEU A 182 -10.60 -9.06 -9.60
C LEU A 182 -12.03 -8.96 -10.16
N THR A 183 -13.04 -9.13 -9.32
CA THR A 183 -14.46 -8.94 -9.70
C THR A 183 -14.70 -7.50 -10.18
N LEU A 184 -14.21 -6.50 -9.45
CA LEU A 184 -14.38 -5.10 -9.79
C LEU A 184 -13.83 -4.76 -11.19
N ILE A 185 -12.66 -5.29 -11.55
CA ILE A 185 -12.02 -5.00 -12.85
C ILE A 185 -12.42 -5.97 -13.96
N GLY A 186 -13.14 -7.05 -13.65
CA GLY A 186 -13.55 -8.07 -14.62
C GLY A 186 -12.45 -9.09 -14.95
N ALA A 187 -11.54 -9.35 -14.01
CA ALA A 187 -10.50 -10.37 -14.14
C ALA A 187 -10.96 -11.74 -13.63
N ASP A 188 -10.28 -12.80 -14.03
CA ASP A 188 -10.58 -14.17 -13.68
C ASP A 188 -10.24 -14.49 -12.23
N VAL A 189 -11.24 -14.61 -11.37
CA VAL A 189 -11.09 -14.91 -9.95
C VAL A 189 -10.50 -16.29 -9.67
N SER A 190 -10.49 -17.22 -10.64
CA SER A 190 -9.85 -18.53 -10.47
C SER A 190 -8.32 -18.47 -10.44
N LYS A 191 -7.74 -17.33 -10.83
CA LYS A 191 -6.29 -17.11 -10.92
C LYS A 191 -5.71 -16.32 -9.74
N ILE A 192 -6.34 -16.34 -8.58
CA ILE A 192 -5.94 -15.58 -7.38
C ILE A 192 -4.43 -15.69 -7.11
N ASP A 193 -3.89 -16.91 -7.04
CA ASP A 193 -2.47 -17.15 -6.72
C ASP A 193 -1.52 -16.53 -7.76
N THR A 194 -1.94 -16.48 -9.03
CA THR A 194 -1.17 -15.82 -10.09
C THR A 194 -1.12 -14.32 -9.88
N TYR A 195 -2.26 -13.70 -9.62
CA TYR A 195 -2.31 -12.25 -9.37
C TYR A 195 -1.56 -11.86 -8.08
N LYS A 196 -1.64 -12.68 -7.03
CA LYS A 196 -0.87 -12.47 -5.80
C LYS A 196 0.63 -12.55 -6.07
N ARG A 197 1.11 -13.59 -6.77
CA ARG A 197 2.52 -13.74 -7.17
C ARG A 197 3.03 -12.53 -7.96
N TRP A 198 2.24 -12.01 -8.89
CA TRP A 198 2.60 -10.82 -9.65
C TRP A 198 2.68 -9.56 -8.78
N SER A 199 1.77 -9.44 -7.83
CA SER A 199 1.75 -8.32 -6.89
C SER A 199 2.90 -8.38 -5.90
N ASP A 200 3.23 -9.55 -5.36
CA ASP A 200 4.41 -9.75 -4.53
C ASP A 200 5.68 -9.34 -5.29
N SER A 201 5.79 -9.74 -6.57
CA SER A 201 6.90 -9.33 -7.44
C SER A 201 6.96 -7.82 -7.64
N ARG A 202 5.81 -7.17 -7.78
CA ARG A 202 5.76 -5.71 -7.89
C ARG A 202 6.20 -5.02 -6.60
N ALA A 203 5.74 -5.52 -5.45
CA ALA A 203 6.17 -5.01 -4.15
C ALA A 203 7.69 -5.14 -3.97
N ALA A 204 8.23 -6.32 -4.24
CA ALA A 204 9.65 -6.61 -4.13
C ALA A 204 10.49 -5.72 -5.05
N MET A 205 10.12 -5.57 -6.32
CA MET A 205 10.84 -4.74 -7.30
C MET A 205 10.73 -3.23 -7.07
N THR A 206 9.73 -2.79 -6.31
CA THR A 206 9.49 -1.34 -6.10
C THR A 206 9.99 -0.86 -4.74
N TRP A 207 9.84 -1.67 -3.69
CA TRP A 207 10.11 -1.28 -2.29
C TRP A 207 11.05 -2.22 -1.56
N GLY A 208 11.49 -3.32 -2.19
CA GLY A 208 12.44 -4.28 -1.63
C GLY A 208 13.88 -3.87 -1.85
N ASP A 209 14.78 -4.57 -1.18
CA ASP A 209 16.24 -4.45 -1.28
C ASP A 209 16.80 -5.69 -1.97
N LEU A 210 16.56 -5.83 -3.27
CA LEU A 210 16.90 -7.01 -4.07
C LEU A 210 18.25 -6.86 -4.79
N THR A 211 19.02 -7.94 -4.82
CA THR A 211 20.19 -8.09 -5.72
C THR A 211 19.74 -8.23 -7.18
N ASP A 212 20.67 -8.06 -8.13
CA ASP A 212 20.42 -8.19 -9.57
C ASP A 212 19.86 -9.59 -9.92
N GLU A 213 20.36 -10.65 -9.30
CA GLU A 213 19.91 -12.02 -9.52
C GLU A 213 18.49 -12.25 -8.98
N GLU A 214 18.19 -11.73 -7.80
CA GLU A 214 16.88 -11.85 -7.19
C GLU A 214 15.79 -11.11 -7.99
N GLN A 215 16.15 -10.04 -8.71
CA GLN A 215 15.22 -9.30 -9.55
C GLN A 215 14.70 -10.10 -10.76
N VAL A 216 15.45 -11.08 -11.26
CA VAL A 216 15.14 -11.81 -12.51
C VAL A 216 13.76 -12.48 -12.51
N PRO A 217 13.41 -13.34 -11.55
CA PRO A 217 12.09 -13.97 -11.52
C PRO A 217 10.95 -12.94 -11.39
N HIS A 218 11.21 -11.87 -10.65
CA HIS A 218 10.24 -10.78 -10.51
C HIS A 218 10.01 -10.02 -11.82
N ALA A 219 11.07 -9.78 -12.60
CA ALA A 219 10.96 -9.13 -13.91
C ALA A 219 10.07 -9.91 -14.87
N HIS A 220 10.17 -11.25 -14.93
CA HIS A 220 9.28 -12.11 -15.71
C HIS A 220 7.83 -11.97 -15.25
N ASN A 221 7.59 -12.03 -13.94
CA ASN A 221 6.25 -11.86 -13.37
C ASN A 221 5.63 -10.49 -13.71
N LEU A 222 6.42 -9.41 -13.72
CA LEU A 222 5.92 -8.09 -14.09
C LEU A 222 5.56 -7.98 -15.57
N VAL A 223 6.28 -8.68 -16.45
CA VAL A 223 5.94 -8.78 -17.88
C VAL A 223 4.60 -9.48 -18.06
N GLU A 224 4.42 -10.67 -17.45
CA GLU A 224 3.14 -11.40 -17.50
C GLU A 224 1.98 -10.56 -16.95
N TYR A 225 2.20 -9.88 -15.84
CA TYR A 225 1.22 -9.00 -15.22
C TYR A 225 0.79 -7.86 -16.15
N TRP A 226 1.74 -7.22 -16.81
CA TRP A 226 1.46 -6.17 -17.78
C TRP A 226 0.68 -6.67 -18.99
N GLN A 227 1.08 -7.82 -19.55
CA GLN A 227 0.38 -8.45 -20.66
C GLN A 227 -1.06 -8.80 -20.31
N GLU A 228 -1.31 -9.28 -19.10
CA GLU A 228 -2.67 -9.55 -18.61
C GLU A 228 -3.52 -8.28 -18.53
N CYS A 229 -2.96 -7.16 -18.04
CA CYS A 229 -3.67 -5.88 -18.03
C CYS A 229 -4.07 -5.43 -19.45
N GLN A 230 -3.17 -5.59 -20.44
CA GLN A 230 -3.47 -5.29 -21.83
C GLN A 230 -4.55 -6.22 -22.40
N ARG A 231 -4.51 -7.53 -22.05
CA ARG A 231 -5.50 -8.50 -22.45
C ARG A 231 -6.90 -8.15 -21.92
N LEU A 232 -7.01 -7.73 -20.66
CA LEU A 232 -8.30 -7.30 -20.08
C LEU A 232 -8.89 -6.10 -20.82
N VAL A 233 -8.07 -5.14 -21.24
CA VAL A 233 -8.53 -4.00 -22.06
C VAL A 233 -9.04 -4.47 -23.41
N ALA A 234 -8.29 -5.35 -24.10
CA ALA A 234 -8.69 -5.89 -25.39
C ALA A 234 -10.00 -6.70 -25.31
N GLU A 235 -10.19 -7.49 -24.26
CA GLU A 235 -11.44 -8.21 -24.00
C GLU A 235 -12.61 -7.28 -23.75
N ALA A 236 -12.40 -6.20 -22.97
CA ALA A 236 -13.44 -5.19 -22.73
C ALA A 236 -13.87 -4.48 -24.03
N HIS A 237 -12.94 -4.23 -24.97
CA HIS A 237 -13.29 -3.74 -26.30
C HIS A 237 -14.10 -4.74 -27.12
N ALA A 238 -13.76 -6.02 -27.06
CA ALA A 238 -14.39 -7.05 -27.85
C ALA A 238 -15.78 -7.45 -27.35
N HIS A 239 -15.97 -7.48 -26.01
CA HIS A 239 -17.14 -8.11 -25.39
C HIS A 239 -17.92 -7.16 -24.46
N GLY A 240 -17.37 -6.01 -24.11
CA GLY A 240 -17.96 -5.12 -23.10
C GLY A 240 -17.91 -5.74 -21.70
N GLY A 241 -18.93 -5.47 -20.89
CA GLY A 241 -19.10 -6.04 -19.56
C GLY A 241 -19.71 -5.06 -18.54
N ASP A 242 -20.00 -5.59 -17.35
CA ASP A 242 -20.45 -4.79 -16.18
C ASP A 242 -19.32 -4.78 -15.12
N ASN A 243 -18.19 -4.18 -15.49
CA ASN A 243 -17.02 -4.06 -14.64
C ASN A 243 -16.26 -2.74 -14.93
N LEU A 244 -15.30 -2.43 -14.07
CA LEU A 244 -14.52 -1.19 -14.19
C LEU A 244 -13.80 -1.05 -15.53
N THR A 245 -13.21 -2.12 -16.05
CA THR A 245 -12.45 -2.08 -17.33
C THR A 245 -13.37 -1.74 -18.47
N ALA A 246 -14.54 -2.37 -18.55
CA ALA A 246 -15.55 -2.06 -19.55
C ALA A 246 -16.09 -0.62 -19.44
N ASP A 247 -16.23 -0.07 -18.23
CA ASP A 247 -16.64 1.32 -18.04
C ASP A 247 -15.58 2.31 -18.53
N LEU A 248 -14.30 2.01 -18.29
CA LEU A 248 -13.19 2.85 -18.78
C LEU A 248 -13.11 2.83 -20.31
N VAL A 249 -13.24 1.66 -20.92
CA VAL A 249 -13.32 1.50 -22.39
C VAL A 249 -14.53 2.24 -22.95
N ARG A 250 -15.70 2.14 -22.33
CA ARG A 250 -16.90 2.88 -22.73
C ARG A 250 -16.70 4.39 -22.63
N THR A 251 -16.07 4.86 -21.54
CA THR A 251 -15.74 6.27 -21.35
C THR A 251 -14.84 6.76 -22.49
N GLN A 252 -13.85 5.97 -22.92
CA GLN A 252 -12.99 6.29 -24.06
C GLN A 252 -13.80 6.38 -25.37
N GLN A 253 -14.65 5.39 -25.66
CA GLN A 253 -15.48 5.33 -26.85
C GLN A 253 -16.48 6.50 -26.93
N GLU A 254 -16.90 7.03 -25.79
CA GLU A 254 -17.77 8.22 -25.69
C GLU A 254 -17.00 9.55 -25.77
N GLY A 255 -15.70 9.50 -26.11
CA GLY A 255 -14.85 10.69 -26.30
C GLY A 255 -14.08 11.13 -25.05
N GLY A 256 -14.04 10.31 -24.02
CA GLY A 256 -13.18 10.56 -22.85
C GLY A 256 -11.69 10.45 -23.20
N GLU A 257 -10.91 11.38 -22.71
CA GLU A 257 -9.46 11.44 -22.96
C GLU A 257 -8.68 10.42 -22.12
N ILE A 258 -8.76 9.15 -22.49
CA ILE A 258 -7.97 8.06 -21.90
C ILE A 258 -7.62 7.04 -22.99
N SER A 259 -6.35 6.64 -23.08
CA SER A 259 -5.86 5.64 -24.03
C SER A 259 -5.93 4.21 -23.44
N ASP A 260 -5.89 3.19 -24.30
CA ASP A 260 -5.81 1.78 -23.87
C ASP A 260 -4.61 1.53 -22.98
N HIS A 261 -3.47 2.14 -23.29
CA HIS A 261 -2.26 2.05 -22.49
C HIS A 261 -2.45 2.67 -21.08
N GLU A 262 -3.18 3.78 -20.98
CA GLU A 262 -3.51 4.38 -19.68
C GLU A 262 -4.52 3.53 -18.89
N ILE A 263 -5.50 2.92 -19.57
CA ILE A 263 -6.43 1.98 -18.94
C ILE A 263 -5.65 0.77 -18.39
N ALA A 264 -4.82 0.13 -19.21
CA ALA A 264 -4.00 -1.01 -18.78
C ALA A 264 -3.05 -0.64 -17.62
N SER A 265 -2.44 0.56 -17.65
CA SER A 265 -1.59 1.06 -16.57
C SER A 265 -2.38 1.32 -15.28
N LEU A 266 -3.62 1.77 -15.39
CA LEU A 266 -4.52 1.96 -14.26
C LEU A 266 -4.89 0.61 -13.64
N LEU A 267 -5.24 -0.41 -14.46
CA LEU A 267 -5.50 -1.78 -14.00
C LEU A 267 -4.27 -2.37 -13.31
N TYR A 268 -3.09 -2.27 -13.92
CA TYR A 268 -1.82 -2.69 -13.34
C TYR A 268 -1.59 -2.10 -11.95
N SER A 269 -1.98 -0.83 -11.77
CA SER A 269 -1.86 -0.15 -10.48
C SER A 269 -2.92 -0.59 -9.48
N MET A 270 -4.18 -0.70 -9.92
CA MET A 270 -5.31 -1.03 -9.06
C MET A 270 -5.28 -2.46 -8.55
N LEU A 271 -4.86 -3.40 -9.39
CA LEU A 271 -4.69 -4.81 -8.99
C LEU A 271 -3.79 -4.94 -7.77
N PHE A 272 -2.63 -4.26 -7.77
CA PHE A 272 -1.75 -4.24 -6.61
C PHE A 272 -2.36 -3.48 -5.43
N ALA A 273 -2.78 -2.22 -5.66
CA ALA A 273 -3.25 -1.33 -4.60
C ALA A 273 -4.53 -1.84 -3.93
N GLY A 274 -5.37 -2.57 -4.66
CA GLY A 274 -6.69 -2.98 -4.20
C GLY A 274 -6.69 -4.22 -3.30
N HIS A 275 -5.64 -5.04 -3.33
CA HIS A 275 -5.63 -6.23 -2.47
C HIS A 275 -4.51 -6.24 -1.42
N GLU A 276 -3.26 -5.96 -1.73
CA GLU A 276 -2.16 -6.07 -0.77
C GLU A 276 -2.37 -5.19 0.47
N THR A 277 -2.75 -3.92 0.26
CA THR A 277 -2.99 -2.98 1.36
C THR A 277 -4.21 -3.36 2.19
N THR A 278 -5.26 -3.90 1.56
CA THR A 278 -6.49 -4.31 2.23
C THR A 278 -6.31 -5.64 2.96
N THR A 279 -5.55 -6.60 2.38
CA THR A 279 -5.11 -7.81 3.08
C THR A 279 -4.39 -7.43 4.37
N THR A 280 -3.43 -6.52 4.29
CA THR A 280 -2.70 -6.02 5.47
C THR A 280 -3.61 -5.33 6.48
N LEU A 281 -4.57 -4.50 6.03
CA LEU A 281 -5.53 -3.85 6.93
C LEU A 281 -6.37 -4.88 7.69
N ILE A 282 -6.95 -5.87 7.01
CA ILE A 282 -7.75 -6.93 7.64
C ILE A 282 -6.89 -7.72 8.64
N SER A 283 -5.69 -8.12 8.24
CA SER A 283 -4.74 -8.82 9.11
C SER A 283 -4.38 -8.00 10.35
N ASN A 284 -4.12 -6.70 10.19
CA ASN A 284 -3.84 -5.80 11.30
C ASN A 284 -5.07 -5.58 12.22
N CYS A 285 -6.30 -5.58 11.66
CA CYS A 285 -7.51 -5.53 12.48
C CYS A 285 -7.56 -6.70 13.46
N PHE A 286 -7.37 -7.93 12.99
CA PHE A 286 -7.34 -9.11 13.88
C PHE A 286 -6.15 -9.05 14.83
N ARG A 287 -4.95 -8.83 14.33
CA ARG A 287 -3.74 -8.80 15.15
C ARG A 287 -3.82 -7.78 16.28
N VAL A 288 -4.22 -6.55 15.98
CA VAL A 288 -4.23 -5.46 16.98
C VAL A 288 -5.39 -5.61 17.96
N LEU A 289 -6.60 -5.88 17.47
CA LEU A 289 -7.78 -6.03 18.32
C LEU A 289 -7.68 -7.25 19.24
N LEU A 290 -7.14 -8.36 18.76
CA LEU A 290 -6.97 -9.56 19.59
C LEU A 290 -5.84 -9.42 20.60
N ALA A 291 -4.82 -8.58 20.32
CA ALA A 291 -3.79 -8.22 21.30
C ALA A 291 -4.32 -7.28 22.41
N HIS A 292 -5.42 -6.55 22.16
CA HIS A 292 -6.09 -5.68 23.14
C HIS A 292 -7.45 -6.27 23.47
N ARG A 293 -7.43 -7.34 24.26
CA ARG A 293 -8.58 -8.22 24.50
C ARG A 293 -9.87 -7.49 24.89
N GLU A 294 -9.79 -6.52 25.80
CA GLU A 294 -10.93 -5.73 26.25
C GLU A 294 -11.58 -4.95 25.09
N GLN A 295 -10.81 -4.53 24.11
CA GLN A 295 -11.34 -3.79 22.97
C GLN A 295 -12.00 -4.72 21.95
N TRP A 296 -11.49 -5.94 21.77
CA TRP A 296 -12.19 -6.97 21.01
C TRP A 296 -13.54 -7.33 21.66
N GLU A 297 -13.57 -7.55 22.96
CA GLU A 297 -14.80 -7.84 23.71
C GLU A 297 -15.82 -6.69 23.61
N ALA A 298 -15.35 -5.45 23.63
CA ALA A 298 -16.22 -4.29 23.38
C ALA A 298 -16.85 -4.27 21.98
N LEU A 299 -16.21 -4.86 20.95
CA LEU A 299 -16.78 -5.03 19.61
C LEU A 299 -17.78 -6.21 19.58
N VAL A 300 -17.53 -7.28 20.34
CA VAL A 300 -18.48 -8.39 20.48
C VAL A 300 -19.77 -7.92 21.14
N GLU A 301 -19.67 -7.08 22.18
CA GLU A 301 -20.81 -6.49 22.88
C GLU A 301 -21.56 -5.46 22.02
N ASP A 302 -20.84 -4.61 21.31
CA ASP A 302 -21.43 -3.54 20.47
C ASP A 302 -20.70 -3.44 19.12
N PRO A 303 -21.13 -4.19 18.10
CA PRO A 303 -20.57 -4.13 16.77
C PRO A 303 -20.66 -2.75 16.07
N LYS A 304 -21.47 -1.82 16.59
CA LYS A 304 -21.51 -0.45 16.07
C LYS A 304 -20.20 0.31 16.25
N LYS A 305 -19.33 -0.14 17.15
CA LYS A 305 -17.98 0.42 17.37
C LYS A 305 -17.00 0.03 16.27
N ILE A 306 -17.28 -0.99 15.45
CA ILE A 306 -16.36 -1.52 14.42
C ILE A 306 -15.82 -0.43 13.48
N PRO A 307 -16.62 0.52 12.94
CA PRO A 307 -16.07 1.57 12.09
C PRO A 307 -15.02 2.45 12.78
N ALA A 308 -15.22 2.80 14.06
CA ALA A 308 -14.24 3.57 14.82
C ALA A 308 -12.98 2.74 15.13
N ALA A 309 -13.16 1.46 15.45
CA ALA A 309 -12.04 0.54 15.66
C ALA A 309 -11.17 0.41 14.39
N ILE A 310 -11.76 0.36 13.20
CA ILE A 310 -11.00 0.32 11.93
C ILE A 310 -10.19 1.61 11.74
N ASP A 311 -10.76 2.78 12.04
CA ASP A 311 -10.04 4.05 11.96
C ASP A 311 -8.86 4.08 12.94
N GLU A 312 -9.03 3.55 14.14
CA GLU A 312 -7.96 3.44 15.13
C GLU A 312 -6.90 2.41 14.74
N VAL A 313 -7.27 1.26 14.16
CA VAL A 313 -6.30 0.30 13.60
C VAL A 313 -5.50 0.96 12.48
N LEU A 314 -6.14 1.71 11.58
CA LEU A 314 -5.46 2.46 10.51
C LEU A 314 -4.48 3.47 11.08
N ARG A 315 -4.82 4.15 12.16
CA ARG A 315 -3.91 5.06 12.86
C ARG A 315 -2.74 4.30 13.50
N TYR A 316 -3.04 3.32 14.32
CA TYR A 316 -2.08 2.63 15.17
C TYR A 316 -1.15 1.69 14.41
N SER A 317 -1.67 1.00 13.39
CA SER A 317 -0.96 0.00 12.59
C SER A 317 -1.44 0.00 11.13
N GLY A 318 -1.29 1.13 10.43
CA GLY A 318 -1.62 1.25 9.02
C GLY A 318 -0.82 0.28 8.14
N SER A 319 -1.39 -0.09 7.00
CA SER A 319 -0.75 -0.97 6.02
C SER A 319 0.50 -0.35 5.41
N ILE A 320 0.48 0.96 5.19
CA ILE A 320 1.58 1.72 4.61
C ILE A 320 2.14 2.63 5.71
N VAL A 321 3.41 2.45 6.02
CA VAL A 321 4.12 3.20 7.08
C VAL A 321 5.07 4.26 6.53
N GLY A 322 5.43 4.19 5.24
CA GLY A 322 6.30 5.14 4.58
C GLY A 322 5.87 5.40 3.14
N TRP A 323 5.95 6.66 2.67
CA TRP A 323 5.64 7.02 1.29
C TRP A 323 6.60 8.07 0.76
N ARG A 324 6.85 8.06 -0.55
CA ARG A 324 7.92 8.87 -1.14
C ARG A 324 7.41 10.11 -1.85
N ARG A 325 8.25 11.17 -1.82
CA ARG A 325 8.12 12.39 -2.61
C ARG A 325 9.50 12.80 -3.14
N LYS A 326 9.50 13.69 -4.13
CA LYS A 326 10.70 14.31 -4.69
C LYS A 326 10.55 15.83 -4.72
N ALA A 327 11.53 16.54 -4.21
CA ALA A 327 11.56 17.99 -4.25
C ALA A 327 11.82 18.49 -5.69
N LEU A 328 10.95 19.35 -6.20
CA LEU A 328 11.09 20.00 -7.52
C LEU A 328 11.76 21.37 -7.42
N ALA A 329 11.87 21.93 -6.21
CA ALA A 329 12.56 23.17 -5.89
C ALA A 329 13.27 23.02 -4.53
N ASP A 330 14.18 23.96 -4.23
CA ASP A 330 14.72 24.09 -2.88
C ASP A 330 13.58 24.47 -1.92
N ALA A 331 13.49 23.81 -0.78
CA ALA A 331 12.43 24.01 0.19
C ALA A 331 12.92 23.73 1.61
N GLU A 332 12.13 24.14 2.62
CA GLU A 332 12.38 23.81 4.01
C GLU A 332 11.31 22.83 4.53
N VAL A 333 11.76 21.77 5.20
CA VAL A 333 10.88 20.77 5.82
C VAL A 333 11.35 20.58 7.27
N GLY A 334 10.49 20.85 8.24
CA GLY A 334 10.82 20.71 9.66
C GLY A 334 12.06 21.48 10.10
N GLY A 335 12.35 22.65 9.48
CA GLY A 335 13.54 23.45 9.74
C GLY A 335 14.81 23.03 8.99
N VAL A 336 14.73 21.98 8.16
CA VAL A 336 15.87 21.46 7.37
C VAL A 336 15.73 21.86 5.92
N GLN A 337 16.83 22.29 5.29
CA GLN A 337 16.88 22.68 3.88
C GLN A 337 16.99 21.44 2.99
N VAL A 338 15.96 21.18 2.19
CA VAL A 338 15.89 20.13 1.18
C VAL A 338 16.17 20.77 -0.19
N LYS A 339 17.00 20.15 -1.00
CA LYS A 339 17.38 20.67 -2.31
C LYS A 339 16.51 20.10 -3.42
N LYS A 340 16.38 20.86 -4.50
CA LYS A 340 15.76 20.38 -5.74
C LYS A 340 16.42 19.07 -6.19
N GLY A 341 15.59 18.05 -6.41
CA GLY A 341 16.01 16.71 -6.81
C GLY A 341 16.07 15.71 -5.67
N ASP A 342 16.12 16.17 -4.42
CA ASP A 342 16.16 15.28 -3.26
C ASP A 342 14.89 14.45 -3.13
N GLY A 343 15.07 13.19 -2.70
CA GLY A 343 13.99 12.30 -2.33
C GLY A 343 13.60 12.47 -0.85
N LEU A 344 12.30 12.40 -0.56
CA LEU A 344 11.78 12.38 0.79
C LEU A 344 11.04 11.07 1.05
N LEU A 345 11.26 10.46 2.22
CA LEU A 345 10.50 9.34 2.77
C LEU A 345 9.65 9.85 3.93
N LEU A 346 8.35 9.89 3.75
CA LEU A 346 7.37 10.38 4.72
C LEU A 346 6.91 9.22 5.59
N LEU A 347 7.35 9.16 6.85
CA LEU A 347 7.01 8.08 7.78
C LEU A 347 5.59 8.27 8.33
N MET A 348 4.58 7.86 7.56
CA MET A 348 3.17 7.95 7.97
C MET A 348 2.88 7.12 9.22
N GLY A 349 3.57 5.99 9.42
CA GLY A 349 3.47 5.20 10.64
C GLY A 349 3.95 5.96 11.89
N SER A 350 4.96 6.83 11.72
CA SER A 350 5.42 7.75 12.75
C SER A 350 4.39 8.87 13.00
N ALA A 351 3.97 9.56 11.94
CA ALA A 351 2.98 10.65 12.01
C ALA A 351 1.70 10.24 12.73
N ASN A 352 1.22 9.02 12.47
CA ASN A 352 -0.01 8.49 13.07
C ASN A 352 0.11 8.23 14.59
N ARG A 353 1.30 8.31 15.15
CA ARG A 353 1.56 8.20 16.60
C ARG A 353 2.14 9.47 17.19
N ASP A 354 2.20 10.54 16.41
CA ASP A 354 2.72 11.83 16.86
C ASP A 354 1.84 12.43 17.97
N GLU A 355 2.42 12.58 19.16
CA GLU A 355 1.72 13.05 20.36
C GLU A 355 1.26 14.50 20.26
N SER A 356 1.86 15.30 19.36
CA SER A 356 1.38 16.64 19.05
C SER A 356 -0.01 16.64 18.42
N ARG A 357 -0.40 15.52 17.79
CA ARG A 357 -1.70 15.34 17.13
C ARG A 357 -2.60 14.32 17.84
N PHE A 358 -2.02 13.26 18.34
CA PHE A 358 -2.74 12.14 18.97
C PHE A 358 -2.26 12.00 20.41
N GLU A 359 -2.98 12.57 21.35
CA GLU A 359 -2.66 12.42 22.77
C GLU A 359 -2.53 10.93 23.12
N HIS A 360 -1.45 10.55 23.83
CA HIS A 360 -1.09 9.14 24.05
C HIS A 360 -1.04 8.34 22.72
N GLY A 361 -0.32 8.85 21.73
CA GLY A 361 -0.27 8.29 20.36
C GLY A 361 0.21 6.85 20.28
N GLU A 362 1.00 6.39 21.25
CA GLU A 362 1.47 5.00 21.34
C GLU A 362 0.42 4.03 21.91
N ASP A 363 -0.69 4.52 22.47
CA ASP A 363 -1.76 3.68 23.00
C ASP A 363 -2.80 3.39 21.89
N PHE A 364 -3.34 2.16 21.90
CA PHE A 364 -4.45 1.75 21.07
C PHE A 364 -5.78 1.93 21.80
N ASP A 365 -6.67 2.77 21.27
CA ASP A 365 -7.96 3.08 21.87
C ASP A 365 -9.05 3.27 20.82
N ILE A 366 -9.97 2.29 20.69
CA ILE A 366 -11.09 2.35 19.71
C ILE A 366 -12.10 3.46 20.01
N THR A 367 -11.99 4.15 21.15
CA THR A 367 -12.85 5.29 21.52
C THR A 367 -12.22 6.63 21.16
N ARG A 368 -11.00 6.65 20.63
CA ARG A 368 -10.27 7.86 20.23
C ARG A 368 -11.08 8.69 19.24
N SER A 369 -11.37 9.93 19.60
CA SER A 369 -12.26 10.80 18.83
C SER A 369 -11.65 11.29 17.50
N ASN A 370 -10.32 11.46 17.44
CA ASN A 370 -9.58 11.96 16.28
C ASN A 370 -8.84 10.86 15.48
N ALA A 371 -9.15 9.57 15.69
CA ALA A 371 -8.53 8.48 14.95
C ALA A 371 -8.59 8.67 13.42
N ARG A 372 -9.68 9.26 12.90
CA ARG A 372 -9.89 9.52 11.45
C ARG A 372 -8.89 10.50 10.82
N GLU A 373 -8.12 11.20 11.62
CA GLU A 373 -7.12 12.16 11.14
C GLU A 373 -5.79 11.48 10.76
N HIS A 374 -5.74 10.14 10.84
CA HIS A 374 -4.59 9.36 10.42
C HIS A 374 -4.20 9.61 8.95
N LEU A 375 -2.91 9.49 8.64
CA LEU A 375 -2.36 9.65 7.29
C LEU A 375 -2.23 8.33 6.50
N SER A 376 -2.78 7.20 6.98
CA SER A 376 -2.62 5.87 6.35
C SER A 376 -3.23 5.77 4.95
N PHE A 377 -4.12 6.69 4.58
CA PHE A 377 -4.63 6.84 3.22
C PHE A 377 -3.96 7.99 2.44
N GLY A 378 -2.86 8.53 2.95
CA GLY A 378 -2.23 9.74 2.41
C GLY A 378 -3.05 10.99 2.68
N PHE A 379 -2.68 12.08 1.99
CA PHE A 379 -3.35 13.38 2.10
C PHE A 379 -3.29 14.12 0.75
N GLY A 380 -4.10 15.19 0.59
CA GLY A 380 -4.10 16.06 -0.59
C GLY A 380 -4.65 15.39 -1.84
N ILE A 381 -4.14 15.77 -3.01
CA ILE A 381 -4.64 15.32 -4.33
C ILE A 381 -4.51 13.81 -4.54
N HIS A 382 -3.59 13.14 -3.84
CA HIS A 382 -3.36 11.70 -3.90
C HIS A 382 -4.08 10.90 -2.80
N TYR A 383 -4.99 11.49 -2.04
CA TYR A 383 -5.77 10.75 -1.04
C TYR A 383 -6.36 9.48 -1.63
N CYS A 384 -6.27 8.35 -0.92
CA CYS A 384 -6.59 7.02 -1.43
C CYS A 384 -7.99 6.93 -2.06
N LEU A 385 -8.04 6.52 -3.33
CA LEU A 385 -9.30 6.36 -4.07
C LEU A 385 -10.14 5.20 -3.54
N GLY A 386 -9.49 4.12 -3.09
CA GLY A 386 -10.11 2.89 -2.60
C GLY A 386 -10.46 2.88 -1.12
N ASN A 387 -10.26 3.97 -0.37
CA ASN A 387 -10.40 3.99 1.09
C ASN A 387 -11.75 3.45 1.60
N MET A 388 -12.85 3.79 0.94
CA MET A 388 -14.20 3.33 1.32
C MET A 388 -14.36 1.82 1.12
N LEU A 389 -13.82 1.27 0.02
CA LEU A 389 -13.89 -0.17 -0.28
C LEU A 389 -13.03 -0.98 0.69
N ALA A 390 -11.84 -0.49 1.03
CA ALA A 390 -10.96 -1.12 2.01
C ALA A 390 -11.62 -1.18 3.41
N LYS A 391 -12.19 -0.05 3.87
CA LYS A 391 -12.93 -0.01 5.15
C LYS A 391 -14.17 -0.88 5.14
N LEU A 392 -14.90 -0.96 4.01
CA LEU A 392 -16.07 -1.83 3.88
C LEU A 392 -15.69 -3.31 4.05
N GLN A 393 -14.62 -3.75 3.40
CA GLN A 393 -14.15 -5.14 3.51
C GLN A 393 -13.70 -5.47 4.93
N ALA A 394 -12.88 -4.62 5.56
CA ALA A 394 -12.47 -4.79 6.95
C ALA A 394 -13.67 -4.81 7.91
N LYS A 395 -14.66 -3.94 7.67
CA LYS A 395 -15.90 -3.90 8.45
C LYS A 395 -16.65 -5.22 8.37
N ILE A 396 -16.87 -5.75 7.17
CA ILE A 396 -17.59 -7.02 6.98
C ILE A 396 -16.83 -8.16 7.65
N CYS A 397 -15.50 -8.24 7.50
CA CYS A 397 -14.69 -9.25 8.15
C CYS A 397 -14.85 -9.22 9.68
N LEU A 398 -14.78 -8.04 10.29
CA LEU A 398 -14.95 -7.91 11.74
C LEU A 398 -16.40 -8.18 12.19
N GLU A 399 -17.42 -7.67 11.47
CA GLU A 399 -18.84 -7.91 11.79
C GLU A 399 -19.18 -9.40 11.82
N GLU A 400 -18.69 -10.17 10.85
CA GLU A 400 -18.96 -11.59 10.80
C GLU A 400 -18.09 -12.40 11.78
N ALA A 401 -16.84 -11.96 12.01
CA ALA A 401 -15.96 -12.62 12.98
C ALA A 401 -16.46 -12.49 14.43
N VAL A 402 -16.94 -11.32 14.85
CA VAL A 402 -17.50 -11.13 16.20
C VAL A 402 -18.79 -11.94 16.43
N LYS A 403 -19.52 -12.28 15.37
CA LYS A 403 -20.71 -13.15 15.44
C LYS A 403 -20.35 -14.63 15.50
N LEU A 404 -19.46 -15.08 14.61
CA LEU A 404 -19.17 -16.50 14.40
C LEU A 404 -18.10 -17.02 15.36
N LEU A 405 -17.16 -16.17 15.73
CA LEU A 405 -16.00 -16.48 16.56
C LEU A 405 -15.76 -15.44 17.66
N PRO A 406 -16.76 -15.14 18.53
CA PRO A 406 -16.63 -14.10 19.57
C PRO A 406 -15.46 -14.38 20.52
N GLY A 407 -15.14 -15.66 20.77
CA GLY A 407 -14.05 -16.13 21.61
C GLY A 407 -12.67 -16.14 20.95
N LEU A 408 -12.52 -15.59 19.73
CA LEU A 408 -11.26 -15.58 18.99
C LEU A 408 -10.14 -14.89 19.81
N ARG A 409 -8.93 -15.48 19.79
CA ARG A 409 -7.74 -14.99 20.48
C ARG A 409 -6.52 -15.19 19.58
N LEU A 410 -5.46 -14.41 19.79
CA LEU A 410 -4.16 -14.77 19.20
C LEU A 410 -3.69 -16.10 19.79
N ASP A 411 -3.13 -16.94 18.92
CA ASP A 411 -2.45 -18.16 19.34
C ASP A 411 -1.00 -17.81 19.69
N ASP A 412 -0.74 -17.63 21.00
CA ASP A 412 0.60 -17.34 21.53
C ASP A 412 1.06 -18.51 22.40
N PRO A 413 1.85 -19.45 21.86
CA PRO A 413 2.38 -20.58 22.62
C PRO A 413 3.26 -20.19 23.81
N GLY A 414 3.74 -18.94 23.88
CA GLY A 414 4.60 -18.42 24.94
C GLY A 414 3.86 -17.70 26.06
N ALA A 415 2.58 -17.38 25.88
CA ALA A 415 1.80 -16.65 26.90
C ALA A 415 1.10 -17.62 27.85
N ALA A 416 1.65 -17.79 29.03
CA ALA A 416 1.03 -18.63 30.11
C ALA A 416 -0.37 -18.14 30.53
N ASP A 417 -0.71 -16.85 30.25
CA ASP A 417 -1.95 -16.20 30.66
C ASP A 417 -2.69 -15.47 29.51
N GLY A 418 -2.30 -15.67 28.25
CA GLY A 418 -2.93 -15.03 27.09
C GLY A 418 -2.68 -13.51 26.99
N ALA A 419 -1.72 -12.96 27.71
CA ALA A 419 -1.40 -11.54 27.76
C ALA A 419 -0.19 -11.15 26.87
N GLY A 420 0.43 -12.10 26.18
CA GLY A 420 1.52 -11.85 25.22
C GLY A 420 1.01 -11.58 23.82
N SER A 421 1.71 -10.75 23.06
CA SER A 421 1.54 -10.70 21.61
C SER A 421 2.48 -11.76 21.03
N PRO A 422 2.01 -12.70 20.17
CA PRO A 422 2.90 -13.64 19.52
C PRO A 422 3.99 -12.91 18.74
N ASP A 423 5.16 -13.51 18.61
CA ASP A 423 6.26 -12.97 17.82
C ASP A 423 5.92 -13.06 16.33
N ILE A 424 5.13 -12.07 15.86
CA ILE A 424 4.66 -12.00 14.47
C ILE A 424 5.76 -11.45 13.60
N GLU A 425 6.09 -12.20 12.56
CA GLU A 425 7.02 -11.76 11.52
C GLU A 425 6.34 -10.78 10.55
N PHE A 426 7.13 -9.82 10.03
CA PHE A 426 6.71 -8.87 9.01
C PHE A 426 7.62 -8.97 7.81
N ARG A 427 7.05 -8.81 6.61
CA ARG A 427 7.84 -8.75 5.38
C ARG A 427 8.75 -7.52 5.38
N GLU A 428 10.01 -7.72 5.03
CA GLU A 428 10.98 -6.64 4.90
C GLU A 428 10.72 -5.81 3.63
N ASN A 429 10.51 -4.53 3.78
CA ASN A 429 10.43 -3.56 2.69
C ASN A 429 10.41 -2.12 3.23
N LEU A 430 10.49 -1.11 2.34
CA LEU A 430 10.58 0.29 2.75
C LEU A 430 9.25 0.92 3.18
N SER A 431 8.11 0.41 2.71
CA SER A 431 6.83 1.14 2.76
C SER A 431 5.70 0.40 3.44
N PHE A 432 5.64 -0.93 3.34
CA PHE A 432 4.49 -1.73 3.78
C PHE A 432 4.83 -2.52 5.04
N ARG A 433 3.98 -2.45 6.05
CA ARG A 433 4.11 -3.25 7.27
C ARG A 433 3.13 -4.42 7.22
N VAL A 434 3.54 -5.50 6.54
CA VAL A 434 2.73 -6.67 6.22
C VAL A 434 3.05 -7.81 7.18
N PRO A 435 2.14 -8.22 8.08
CA PRO A 435 2.34 -9.41 8.90
C PRO A 435 2.35 -10.65 8.00
N VAL A 436 3.28 -11.56 8.24
CA VAL A 436 3.41 -12.82 7.48
C VAL A 436 2.26 -13.77 7.84
N ALA A 437 1.92 -13.84 9.13
CA ALA A 437 0.83 -14.65 9.65
C ALA A 437 0.19 -13.98 10.88
N VAL A 438 -1.08 -14.32 11.14
CA VAL A 438 -1.80 -13.95 12.36
C VAL A 438 -2.48 -15.21 12.89
N PRO A 439 -1.73 -16.07 13.64
CA PRO A 439 -2.25 -17.30 14.20
C PRO A 439 -3.29 -17.03 15.28
N VAL A 440 -4.37 -17.79 15.26
CA VAL A 440 -5.50 -17.61 16.17
C VAL A 440 -6.03 -18.94 16.71
N THR A 441 -6.66 -18.86 17.88
CA THR A 441 -7.39 -19.96 18.50
C THR A 441 -8.70 -19.45 19.10
N TRP A 442 -9.63 -20.34 19.42
CA TRP A 442 -10.91 -19.99 20.07
C TRP A 442 -11.42 -21.09 20.99
N ALA A 443 -12.14 -20.69 22.03
CA ALA A 443 -12.79 -21.61 22.94
C ALA A 443 -14.04 -22.26 22.30
N ALA A 444 -14.51 -23.37 22.93
CA ALA A 444 -15.73 -24.08 22.54
C ALA A 444 -16.98 -23.21 22.68
#